data_b07b21d6c2c3293c6f14a6b9dc83bba8
#
_entry.id   b07b21d6c2c3293c6f14a6b9dc83bba8
#
_cell.length_a   1.000
_cell.length_b   1.000
_cell.length_c   1.000
_cell.angle_alpha   90.00
_cell.angle_beta   90.00
_cell.angle_gamma   90.00
#
_symmetry.space_group_name_H-M   'P 1'
#
loop_
_entity.id
_entity.type
_entity.pdbx_description
1 polymer ?
#
loop_
_entity_poly.entity_id
_entity_poly.type
_entity_poly.pdbx_seq_one_letter_code
_entity_poly.pdbx_strand_id
1 'polypeptide(L)'
;LGMPGHGKGVEAMREAVTLNGMVLLSAPSGEFDRRLVLLTTGRGKITAFAHGARRPGNPLMACTRTFVFGKFTLYEGRTAYNLQSAQVANYFDELSSDMEGACYGSYFLELADFYSQENMDATEQLKLLYQSLRALLKPAIPNRLVRRIFELKMMVINGEYTEQPLSPVSDSCAYAWEYVVLSPVEGLYRFALTDEVLREFERVVESGRRRFLRHECRSLEILEVLTSD
;
A
#
# COMPACT_ATOMS: atom_id res chain seq x y z
N LEU A 1 62.55 17.57 -4.41
CA LEU A 1 61.45 17.85 -5.32
C LEU A 1 60.46 16.70 -5.22
N GLY A 2 59.54 16.80 -4.22
CA GLY A 2 58.51 15.80 -3.99
C GLY A 2 57.24 16.17 -4.73
N MET A 3 56.67 15.23 -5.44
CA MET A 3 55.34 15.30 -5.99
C MET A 3 54.32 14.92 -4.92
N PRO A 4 53.22 15.66 -4.72
CA PRO A 4 52.18 15.25 -3.80
C PRO A 4 51.32 14.17 -4.46
N GLY A 5 51.17 13.06 -3.72
CA GLY A 5 50.31 11.95 -4.09
C GLY A 5 48.86 12.39 -4.21
N HIS A 6 48.21 11.94 -5.27
CA HIS A 6 46.76 12.00 -5.44
C HIS A 6 46.13 11.15 -4.35
N GLY A 7 45.53 11.80 -3.37
CA GLY A 7 44.63 11.17 -2.44
C GLY A 7 43.40 10.73 -3.22
N LYS A 8 43.32 9.43 -3.53
CA LYS A 8 42.03 8.79 -3.91
C LYS A 8 41.14 8.92 -2.68
N GLY A 9 40.15 9.80 -2.77
CA GLY A 9 39.09 9.86 -1.78
C GLY A 9 38.52 8.46 -1.63
N VAL A 10 38.62 7.91 -0.43
CA VAL A 10 37.91 6.72 -0.03
C VAL A 10 36.41 7.11 -0.09
N GLU A 11 35.75 6.76 -1.17
CA GLU A 11 34.28 6.79 -1.21
C GLU A 11 33.83 5.90 -0.06
N ALA A 12 33.32 6.52 1.01
CA ALA A 12 32.73 5.79 2.12
C ALA A 12 31.71 4.82 1.52
N MET A 13 31.94 3.52 1.65
CA MET A 13 31.01 2.48 1.23
C MET A 13 29.68 2.77 1.94
N ARG A 14 28.68 3.20 1.18
CA ARG A 14 27.33 3.45 1.73
C ARG A 14 26.79 2.12 2.20
N GLU A 15 26.39 2.08 3.46
CA GLU A 15 25.83 0.89 4.07
C GLU A 15 24.44 0.60 3.47
N ALA A 16 24.21 -0.66 3.06
CA ALA A 16 22.92 -1.08 2.55
C ALA A 16 21.94 -1.25 3.71
N VAL A 17 20.70 -0.83 3.52
CA VAL A 17 19.59 -1.06 4.44
C VAL A 17 18.61 -2.05 3.82
N THR A 18 18.12 -2.99 4.62
CA THR A 18 17.09 -3.96 4.20
C THR A 18 15.78 -3.65 4.92
N LEU A 19 14.73 -3.39 4.15
CA LEU A 19 13.42 -2.98 4.65
C LEU A 19 12.33 -3.91 4.12
N ASN A 20 11.40 -4.29 4.99
CA ASN A 20 10.13 -4.88 4.54
C ASN A 20 9.29 -3.78 3.89
N GLY A 21 8.71 -4.07 2.74
CA GLY A 21 7.93 -3.06 2.03
C GLY A 21 7.08 -3.61 0.90
N MET A 22 6.32 -2.71 0.30
CA MET A 22 5.50 -2.96 -0.87
C MET A 22 5.69 -1.86 -1.91
N VAL A 23 5.72 -2.24 -3.18
CA VAL A 23 5.75 -1.30 -4.30
C VAL A 23 4.35 -0.69 -4.47
N LEU A 24 4.22 0.59 -4.14
CA LEU A 24 2.98 1.36 -4.34
C LEU A 24 2.87 1.91 -5.75
N LEU A 25 3.98 2.34 -6.32
CA LEU A 25 4.07 2.90 -7.66
C LEU A 25 5.36 2.42 -8.33
N SER A 26 5.24 2.08 -9.61
CA SER A 26 6.38 1.75 -10.47
C SER A 26 6.21 2.48 -11.81
N ALA A 27 7.11 3.39 -12.12
CA ALA A 27 7.07 4.20 -13.32
C ALA A 27 8.40 4.13 -14.08
N PRO A 28 8.39 4.20 -15.42
CA PRO A 28 9.61 4.34 -16.21
C PRO A 28 10.39 5.60 -15.80
N SER A 29 11.71 5.48 -15.76
CA SER A 29 12.63 6.58 -15.51
C SER A 29 13.82 6.46 -16.47
N GLY A 30 14.03 7.46 -17.31
CA GLY A 30 15.02 7.36 -18.37
C GLY A 30 14.73 6.20 -19.34
N GLU A 31 15.80 5.65 -19.95
CA GLU A 31 15.66 4.61 -20.97
C GLU A 31 15.42 3.21 -20.39
N PHE A 32 16.12 2.86 -19.30
CA PHE A 32 16.13 1.49 -18.78
C PHE A 32 15.77 1.36 -17.30
N ASP A 33 15.58 2.46 -16.59
CA ASP A 33 15.36 2.47 -15.16
C ASP A 33 13.87 2.52 -14.79
N ARG A 34 13.57 2.24 -13.54
CA ARG A 34 12.28 2.51 -12.91
C ARG A 34 12.44 3.39 -11.68
N ARG A 35 11.49 4.31 -11.52
CA ARG A 35 11.28 5.03 -10.28
C ARG A 35 10.17 4.34 -9.50
N LEU A 36 10.45 4.01 -8.25
CA LEU A 36 9.54 3.33 -7.35
C LEU A 36 9.12 4.24 -6.21
N VAL A 37 7.89 4.09 -5.76
CA VAL A 37 7.46 4.50 -4.44
C VAL A 37 7.22 3.22 -3.64
N LEU A 38 7.93 3.07 -2.52
CA LEU A 38 7.84 1.94 -1.62
C LEU A 38 7.23 2.39 -0.29
N LEU A 39 6.28 1.63 0.21
CA LEU A 39 5.85 1.72 1.60
C LEU A 39 6.66 0.73 2.43
N THR A 40 7.39 1.22 3.42
CA THR A 40 8.31 0.41 4.23
C THR A 40 7.99 0.49 5.71
N THR A 41 8.33 -0.53 6.48
CA THR A 41 8.09 -0.55 7.93
C THR A 41 8.92 0.46 8.69
N GLY A 42 10.22 0.58 8.41
CA GLY A 42 11.14 1.37 9.22
C GLY A 42 11.41 2.79 8.72
N ARG A 43 11.11 3.08 7.46
CA ARG A 43 11.40 4.37 6.80
C ARG A 43 10.14 5.04 6.23
N GLY A 44 8.96 4.46 6.44
CA GLY A 44 7.71 4.96 5.88
C GLY A 44 7.70 4.89 4.35
N LYS A 45 7.14 5.89 3.71
CA LYS A 45 7.10 6.00 2.26
C LYS A 45 8.41 6.58 1.73
N ILE A 46 9.10 5.83 0.87
CA ILE A 46 10.36 6.25 0.25
C ILE A 46 10.31 6.18 -1.26
N THR A 47 11.12 7.00 -1.91
CA THR A 47 11.37 6.91 -3.35
C THR A 47 12.67 6.13 -3.59
N ALA A 48 12.65 5.18 -4.51
CA ALA A 48 13.81 4.40 -4.92
C ALA A 48 13.93 4.33 -6.44
N PHE A 49 15.17 4.31 -6.92
CA PHE A 49 15.48 4.06 -8.34
C PHE A 49 16.02 2.64 -8.50
N ALA A 50 15.47 1.93 -9.48
CA ALA A 50 15.92 0.59 -9.88
C ALA A 50 16.60 0.68 -11.24
N HIS A 51 17.93 0.79 -11.21
CA HIS A 51 18.74 0.95 -12.42
C HIS A 51 18.73 -0.31 -13.29
N GLY A 52 18.46 -0.13 -14.56
CA GLY A 52 18.39 -1.22 -15.53
C GLY A 52 17.18 -2.15 -15.38
N ALA A 53 16.21 -1.84 -14.51
CA ALA A 53 15.06 -2.70 -14.22
C ALA A 53 14.17 -3.00 -15.45
N ARG A 54 14.27 -2.20 -16.51
CA ARG A 54 13.53 -2.39 -17.77
C ARG A 54 14.34 -3.12 -18.83
N ARG A 55 15.61 -3.45 -18.56
CA ARG A 55 16.43 -4.25 -19.49
C ARG A 55 15.99 -5.72 -19.44
N PRO A 56 15.80 -6.38 -20.59
CA PRO A 56 15.48 -7.80 -20.63
C PRO A 56 16.49 -8.63 -19.82
N GLY A 57 15.99 -9.56 -19.01
CA GLY A 57 16.82 -10.45 -18.20
C GLY A 57 17.40 -9.81 -16.92
N ASN A 58 17.11 -8.54 -16.63
CA ASN A 58 17.56 -7.92 -15.38
C ASN A 58 16.74 -8.47 -14.18
N PRO A 59 17.41 -8.90 -13.09
CA PRO A 59 16.73 -9.44 -11.91
C PRO A 59 15.73 -8.46 -11.26
N LEU A 60 15.93 -7.14 -11.44
CA LEU A 60 15.03 -6.12 -10.89
C LEU A 60 13.72 -5.95 -11.67
N MET A 61 13.59 -6.58 -12.83
CA MET A 61 12.38 -6.44 -13.67
C MET A 61 11.12 -6.93 -12.95
N ALA A 62 11.15 -8.14 -12.41
CA ALA A 62 9.99 -8.75 -11.76
C ALA A 62 9.68 -8.13 -10.39
N CYS A 63 10.70 -7.87 -9.58
CA CYS A 63 10.51 -7.38 -8.20
C CYS A 63 10.15 -5.89 -8.10
N THR A 64 10.16 -5.15 -9.20
CA THR A 64 9.82 -3.72 -9.26
C THR A 64 8.42 -3.45 -9.81
N ARG A 65 7.60 -4.48 -9.97
CA ARG A 65 6.19 -4.33 -10.36
C ARG A 65 5.34 -3.85 -9.17
N THR A 66 4.27 -3.15 -9.49
CA THR A 66 3.25 -2.75 -8.51
C THR A 66 2.71 -3.96 -7.75
N PHE A 67 2.36 -3.80 -6.50
CA PHE A 67 1.93 -4.79 -5.52
C PHE A 67 3.02 -5.70 -4.95
N VAL A 68 4.20 -5.77 -5.52
CA VAL A 68 5.25 -6.65 -5.02
C VAL A 68 5.57 -6.34 -3.56
N PHE A 69 5.50 -7.37 -2.73
CA PHE A 69 5.78 -7.32 -1.30
C PHE A 69 6.98 -8.20 -0.96
N GLY A 70 7.89 -7.69 -0.15
CA GLY A 70 9.07 -8.44 0.26
C GLY A 70 10.06 -7.61 1.06
N LYS A 71 11.31 -8.09 1.07
CA LYS A 71 12.46 -7.40 1.67
C LYS A 71 13.26 -6.73 0.57
N PHE A 72 13.38 -5.42 0.65
CA PHE A 72 14.13 -4.61 -0.31
C PHE A 72 15.47 -4.19 0.30
N THR A 73 16.55 -4.48 -0.39
CA THR A 73 17.90 -4.04 -0.02
C THR A 73 18.25 -2.80 -0.85
N LEU A 74 18.51 -1.70 -0.16
CA LEU A 74 18.65 -0.37 -0.74
C LEU A 74 19.89 0.32 -0.24
N TYR A 75 20.48 1.19 -1.06
CA TYR A 75 21.48 2.17 -0.65
C TYR A 75 20.84 3.54 -0.53
N GLU A 76 21.09 4.22 0.58
CA GLU A 76 20.61 5.58 0.78
C GLU A 76 21.39 6.56 -0.13
N GLY A 77 20.65 7.29 -0.97
CA GLY A 77 21.19 8.34 -1.81
C GLY A 77 20.97 9.72 -1.19
N ARG A 78 21.31 10.77 -1.92
CA ARG A 78 21.15 12.15 -1.46
C ARG A 78 19.67 12.56 -1.35
N THR A 79 18.84 12.17 -2.31
CA THR A 79 17.41 12.55 -2.43
C THR A 79 16.49 11.35 -2.55
N ALA A 80 17.02 10.18 -2.85
CA ALA A 80 16.28 8.94 -3.03
C ALA A 80 17.18 7.75 -2.74
N TYR A 81 16.57 6.59 -2.57
CA TYR A 81 17.27 5.32 -2.43
C TYR A 81 17.61 4.72 -3.79
N ASN A 82 18.60 3.84 -3.83
CA ASN A 82 18.91 2.99 -4.97
C ASN A 82 18.65 1.53 -4.61
N LEU A 83 17.77 0.87 -5.36
CA LEU A 83 17.45 -0.53 -5.14
C LEU A 83 18.59 -1.42 -5.63
N GLN A 84 19.12 -2.24 -4.75
CA GLN A 84 20.13 -3.24 -5.08
C GLN A 84 19.49 -4.58 -5.45
N SER A 85 18.59 -5.08 -4.59
CA SER A 85 17.94 -6.36 -4.74
C SER A 85 16.66 -6.43 -3.92
N ALA A 86 15.83 -7.42 -4.19
CA ALA A 86 14.66 -7.72 -3.38
C ALA A 86 14.48 -9.23 -3.22
N GLN A 87 14.15 -9.64 -2.00
CA GLN A 87 13.67 -10.97 -1.69
C GLN A 87 12.14 -10.92 -1.62
N VAL A 88 11.48 -11.34 -2.69
CA VAL A 88 10.03 -11.24 -2.84
C VAL A 88 9.32 -12.32 -2.02
N ALA A 89 8.39 -11.91 -1.18
CA ALA A 89 7.50 -12.81 -0.43
C ALA A 89 6.18 -13.04 -1.18
N ASN A 90 5.66 -12.03 -1.89
CA ASN A 90 4.45 -12.14 -2.68
C ASN A 90 4.49 -11.17 -3.88
N TYR A 91 4.30 -11.69 -5.08
CA TYR A 91 4.19 -10.89 -6.31
C TYR A 91 2.78 -10.37 -6.56
N PHE A 92 1.77 -10.94 -5.92
CA PHE A 92 0.36 -10.66 -6.18
C PHE A 92 -0.04 -10.80 -7.68
N ASP A 93 0.52 -11.80 -8.36
CA ASP A 93 0.25 -12.03 -9.78
C ASP A 93 -1.23 -12.33 -10.07
N GLU A 94 -1.90 -13.08 -9.20
CA GLU A 94 -3.34 -13.35 -9.31
C GLU A 94 -4.16 -12.06 -9.25
N LEU A 95 -3.81 -11.14 -8.34
CA LEU A 95 -4.48 -9.85 -8.23
C LEU A 95 -4.26 -8.99 -9.48
N SER A 96 -3.03 -8.96 -9.99
CA SER A 96 -2.69 -8.19 -11.20
C SER A 96 -3.40 -8.71 -12.45
N SER A 97 -3.79 -9.99 -12.47
CA SER A 97 -4.48 -10.65 -13.57
C SER A 97 -6.01 -10.52 -13.50
N ASP A 98 -6.56 -10.13 -12.35
CA ASP A 98 -7.97 -9.86 -12.14
C ASP A 98 -8.26 -8.35 -12.28
N MET A 99 -9.01 -7.98 -13.31
CA MET A 99 -9.29 -6.58 -13.62
C MET A 99 -9.97 -5.86 -12.44
N GLU A 100 -11.02 -6.44 -11.88
CA GLU A 100 -11.73 -5.84 -10.75
C GLU A 100 -10.85 -5.77 -9.51
N GLY A 101 -10.22 -6.88 -9.14
CA GLY A 101 -9.30 -6.95 -8.01
C GLY A 101 -8.13 -5.97 -8.13
N ALA A 102 -7.55 -5.83 -9.33
CA ALA A 102 -6.49 -4.86 -9.59
C ALA A 102 -6.95 -3.41 -9.43
N CYS A 103 -8.18 -3.08 -9.81
CA CYS A 103 -8.76 -1.75 -9.59
C CYS A 103 -8.95 -1.44 -8.10
N TYR A 104 -9.51 -2.38 -7.33
CA TYR A 104 -9.59 -2.23 -5.87
C TYR A 104 -8.20 -2.09 -5.25
N GLY A 105 -7.27 -2.95 -5.64
CA GLY A 105 -5.89 -2.92 -5.16
C GLY A 105 -5.20 -1.59 -5.46
N SER A 106 -5.35 -1.06 -6.67
CA SER A 106 -4.80 0.25 -7.07
C SER A 106 -5.34 1.40 -6.21
N TYR A 107 -6.62 1.35 -5.89
CA TYR A 107 -7.23 2.31 -4.96
C TYR A 107 -6.63 2.19 -3.55
N PHE A 108 -6.41 0.97 -3.07
CA PHE A 108 -5.79 0.77 -1.75
C PHE A 108 -4.35 1.29 -1.70
N LEU A 109 -3.58 1.08 -2.77
CA LEU A 109 -2.23 1.63 -2.89
C LEU A 109 -2.23 3.16 -2.87
N GLU A 110 -3.14 3.80 -3.61
CA GLU A 110 -3.24 5.26 -3.67
C GLU A 110 -3.63 5.85 -2.31
N LEU A 111 -4.56 5.21 -1.60
CA LEU A 111 -4.95 5.65 -0.27
C LEU A 111 -3.82 5.47 0.75
N ALA A 112 -3.08 4.37 0.67
CA ALA A 112 -1.89 4.15 1.50
C ALA A 112 -0.78 5.17 1.18
N ASP A 113 -0.57 5.51 -0.08
CA ASP A 113 0.36 6.57 -0.51
C ASP A 113 -0.01 7.92 0.10
N PHE A 114 -1.29 8.27 0.06
CA PHE A 114 -1.80 9.53 0.63
C PHE A 114 -1.52 9.65 2.13
N TYR A 115 -1.77 8.59 2.90
CA TYR A 115 -1.62 8.60 4.36
C TYR A 115 -0.18 8.40 4.84
N SER A 116 0.75 8.06 3.97
CA SER A 116 2.12 7.72 4.35
C SER A 116 3.11 8.84 4.03
N GLN A 117 4.12 8.97 4.88
CA GLN A 117 5.21 9.93 4.73
C GLN A 117 6.56 9.27 4.97
N GLU A 118 7.63 9.89 4.48
CA GLU A 118 9.00 9.45 4.76
C GLU A 118 9.34 9.63 6.25
N ASN A 119 10.14 8.71 6.79
CA ASN A 119 10.61 8.70 8.19
C ASN A 119 9.48 8.57 9.24
N MET A 120 8.32 8.06 8.84
CA MET A 120 7.25 7.68 9.77
C MET A 120 7.14 6.16 9.86
N ASP A 121 6.76 5.65 11.03
CA ASP A 121 6.44 4.23 11.17
C ASP A 121 5.15 3.93 10.40
N ALA A 122 5.27 3.14 9.34
CA ALA A 122 4.15 2.69 8.51
C ALA A 122 3.85 1.19 8.66
N THR A 123 4.26 0.58 9.78
CA THR A 123 4.10 -0.86 10.01
C THR A 123 2.64 -1.28 9.95
N GLU A 124 1.74 -0.56 10.60
CA GLU A 124 0.31 -0.90 10.61
C GLU A 124 -0.35 -0.66 9.24
N GLN A 125 0.01 0.42 8.54
CA GLN A 125 -0.48 0.68 7.18
C GLN A 125 -0.03 -0.41 6.21
N LEU A 126 1.23 -0.84 6.29
CA LEU A 126 1.77 -1.90 5.44
C LEU A 126 1.09 -3.25 5.71
N LYS A 127 0.88 -3.61 6.98
CA LYS A 127 0.13 -4.81 7.38
C LYS A 127 -1.29 -4.78 6.85
N LEU A 128 -1.98 -3.65 7.02
CA LEU A 128 -3.35 -3.48 6.53
C LEU A 128 -3.41 -3.65 5.02
N LEU A 129 -2.52 -2.98 4.30
CA LEU A 129 -2.44 -3.08 2.84
C LEU A 129 -2.23 -4.52 2.38
N TYR A 130 -1.27 -5.23 2.97
CA TYR A 130 -0.97 -6.61 2.65
C TYR A 130 -2.16 -7.55 2.90
N GLN A 131 -2.80 -7.45 4.07
CA GLN A 131 -3.95 -8.28 4.42
C GLN A 131 -5.17 -7.97 3.55
N SER A 132 -5.37 -6.71 3.19
CA SER A 132 -6.48 -6.28 2.35
C SER A 132 -6.33 -6.78 0.90
N LEU A 133 -5.14 -6.70 0.34
CA LEU A 133 -4.86 -7.26 -1.00
C LEU A 133 -5.07 -8.79 -1.02
N ARG A 134 -4.68 -9.49 0.04
CA ARG A 134 -4.97 -10.93 0.19
C ARG A 134 -6.47 -11.21 0.31
N ALA A 135 -7.20 -10.35 1.01
CA ALA A 135 -8.65 -10.49 1.16
C ALA A 135 -9.39 -10.35 -0.17
N LEU A 136 -8.92 -9.49 -1.07
CA LEU A 136 -9.46 -9.37 -2.44
C LEU A 136 -9.38 -10.66 -3.25
N LEU A 137 -8.45 -11.56 -2.90
CA LEU A 137 -8.27 -12.87 -3.56
C LEU A 137 -9.14 -13.98 -2.94
N LYS A 138 -9.92 -13.69 -1.90
CA LYS A 138 -10.79 -14.67 -1.23
C LYS A 138 -12.22 -14.58 -1.78
N PRO A 139 -12.70 -15.61 -2.50
CA PRO A 139 -14.08 -15.57 -3.08
C PRO A 139 -15.19 -15.42 -2.04
N ALA A 140 -14.94 -15.87 -0.80
CA ALA A 140 -15.92 -15.81 0.28
C ALA A 140 -16.13 -14.38 0.85
N ILE A 141 -15.27 -13.43 0.52
CA ILE A 141 -15.35 -12.05 1.01
C ILE A 141 -15.64 -11.14 -0.19
N PRO A 142 -16.81 -10.49 -0.26
CA PRO A 142 -17.12 -9.55 -1.33
C PRO A 142 -16.12 -8.39 -1.38
N ASN A 143 -15.64 -8.03 -2.56
CA ASN A 143 -14.69 -6.91 -2.73
C ASN A 143 -15.22 -5.60 -2.15
N ARG A 144 -16.55 -5.39 -2.21
CA ARG A 144 -17.23 -4.25 -1.59
C ARG A 144 -17.00 -4.18 -0.08
N LEU A 145 -17.04 -5.33 0.61
CA LEU A 145 -16.78 -5.42 2.05
C LEU A 145 -15.28 -5.17 2.34
N VAL A 146 -14.40 -5.77 1.55
CA VAL A 146 -12.95 -5.55 1.70
C VAL A 146 -12.61 -4.07 1.61
N ARG A 147 -13.17 -3.37 0.62
CA ARG A 147 -12.99 -1.92 0.45
C ARG A 147 -13.37 -1.15 1.71
N ARG A 148 -14.56 -1.40 2.25
CA ARG A 148 -15.06 -0.61 3.40
C ARG A 148 -14.31 -0.92 4.69
N ILE A 149 -13.89 -2.15 4.90
CA ILE A 149 -13.01 -2.52 6.02
C ILE A 149 -11.65 -1.81 5.88
N PHE A 150 -11.06 -1.82 4.70
CA PHE A 150 -9.79 -1.14 4.42
C PHE A 150 -9.88 0.36 4.68
N GLU A 151 -10.89 1.03 4.14
CA GLU A 151 -11.11 2.47 4.30
C GLU A 151 -11.26 2.86 5.78
N LEU A 152 -12.15 2.17 6.51
CA LEU A 152 -12.38 2.44 7.92
C LEU A 152 -11.12 2.21 8.75
N LYS A 153 -10.43 1.07 8.54
CA LYS A 153 -9.24 0.75 9.31
C LYS A 153 -8.07 1.67 8.98
N MET A 154 -7.93 2.12 7.74
CA MET A 154 -6.92 3.12 7.36
C MET A 154 -7.16 4.45 8.09
N MET A 155 -8.41 4.90 8.17
CA MET A 155 -8.77 6.08 8.97
C MET A 155 -8.48 5.88 10.45
N VAL A 156 -8.80 4.72 11.02
CA VAL A 156 -8.50 4.38 12.43
C VAL A 156 -7.02 4.44 12.74
N ILE A 157 -6.18 3.84 11.89
CA ILE A 157 -4.71 3.85 12.05
C ILE A 157 -4.16 5.28 12.05
N ASN A 158 -4.78 6.17 11.29
CA ASN A 158 -4.37 7.57 11.18
C ASN A 158 -5.10 8.52 12.15
N GLY A 159 -5.92 7.99 13.06
CA GLY A 159 -6.63 8.78 14.08
C GLY A 159 -7.81 9.60 13.53
N GLU A 160 -8.27 9.32 12.33
CA GLU A 160 -9.36 10.01 11.64
C GLU A 160 -10.64 9.17 11.64
N TYR A 161 -11.24 8.97 12.80
CA TYR A 161 -12.45 8.14 12.93
C TYR A 161 -13.34 8.58 14.11
N THR A 162 -14.51 7.98 14.19
CA THR A 162 -15.41 8.06 15.35
C THR A 162 -15.60 6.66 15.94
N GLU A 163 -15.82 6.58 17.26
CA GLU A 163 -16.07 5.31 17.94
C GLU A 163 -17.35 4.62 17.45
N GLN A 164 -18.33 5.41 17.07
CA GLN A 164 -19.64 4.99 16.57
C GLN A 164 -19.86 5.55 15.15
N PRO A 165 -20.68 4.88 14.32
CA PRO A 165 -21.11 5.45 13.04
C PRO A 165 -21.74 6.85 13.19
N LEU A 166 -21.56 7.71 12.19
CA LEU A 166 -22.06 9.11 12.21
C LEU A 166 -23.57 9.23 12.12
N SER A 167 -24.28 8.17 11.83
CA SER A 167 -25.75 8.11 11.75
C SER A 167 -26.26 6.83 12.39
N PRO A 168 -27.52 6.78 12.84
CA PRO A 168 -28.12 5.56 13.38
C PRO A 168 -28.05 4.39 12.40
N VAL A 169 -27.74 3.22 12.92
CA VAL A 169 -27.60 1.96 12.17
C VAL A 169 -28.22 0.82 12.96
N SER A 170 -28.40 -0.33 12.30
CA SER A 170 -28.75 -1.59 12.97
C SER A 170 -27.67 -2.05 13.94
N ASP A 171 -28.05 -2.88 14.91
CA ASP A 171 -27.10 -3.45 15.86
C ASP A 171 -26.01 -4.26 15.16
N SER A 172 -26.34 -4.97 14.09
CA SER A 172 -25.38 -5.73 13.30
C SER A 172 -24.35 -4.83 12.61
N CYS A 173 -24.77 -3.69 12.07
CA CYS A 173 -23.88 -2.73 11.46
C CYS A 173 -22.99 -2.03 12.53
N ALA A 174 -23.58 -1.65 13.67
CA ALA A 174 -22.85 -1.07 14.78
C ALA A 174 -21.76 -2.04 15.30
N TYR A 175 -22.08 -3.31 15.42
CA TYR A 175 -21.12 -4.35 15.79
C TYR A 175 -19.99 -4.50 14.76
N ALA A 176 -20.30 -4.49 13.47
CA ALA A 176 -19.30 -4.56 12.42
C ALA A 176 -18.35 -3.36 12.46
N TRP A 177 -18.89 -2.16 12.68
CA TRP A 177 -18.09 -0.95 12.85
C TRP A 177 -17.12 -1.07 14.02
N GLU A 178 -17.64 -1.40 15.21
CA GLU A 178 -16.85 -1.58 16.43
C GLU A 178 -15.78 -2.67 16.23
N TYR A 179 -16.15 -3.78 15.59
CA TYR A 179 -15.21 -4.86 15.28
C TYR A 179 -14.02 -4.38 14.45
N VAL A 180 -14.26 -3.59 13.40
CA VAL A 180 -13.19 -3.07 12.55
C VAL A 180 -12.34 -2.04 13.30
N VAL A 181 -12.97 -1.17 14.08
CA VAL A 181 -12.26 -0.16 14.88
C VAL A 181 -11.31 -0.81 15.90
N LEU A 182 -11.79 -1.79 16.64
CA LEU A 182 -11.06 -2.39 17.77
C LEU A 182 -10.15 -3.56 17.39
N SER A 183 -10.44 -4.29 16.32
CA SER A 183 -9.66 -5.48 15.97
C SER A 183 -8.26 -5.14 15.47
N PRO A 184 -7.25 -5.96 15.81
CA PRO A 184 -5.96 -5.87 15.15
C PRO A 184 -6.09 -6.18 13.64
N VAL A 185 -5.15 -5.71 12.85
CA VAL A 185 -5.16 -5.86 11.38
C VAL A 185 -5.30 -7.34 10.98
N GLU A 186 -4.65 -8.23 11.68
CA GLU A 186 -4.65 -9.68 11.40
C GLU A 186 -6.03 -10.34 11.59
N GLY A 187 -6.93 -9.70 12.30
CA GLY A 187 -8.28 -10.20 12.61
C GLY A 187 -9.41 -9.61 11.76
N LEU A 188 -9.15 -8.62 10.90
CA LEU A 188 -10.16 -7.81 10.25
C LEU A 188 -11.10 -8.58 9.32
N TYR A 189 -10.60 -9.55 8.56
CA TYR A 189 -11.33 -10.24 7.50
C TYR A 189 -11.90 -11.60 7.94
N ARG A 190 -12.54 -11.63 9.13
CA ARG A 190 -13.05 -12.86 9.76
C ARG A 190 -14.55 -12.87 9.96
N PHE A 191 -15.27 -11.91 9.44
CA PHE A 191 -16.74 -11.85 9.53
C PHE A 191 -17.38 -11.69 8.17
N ALA A 192 -18.67 -11.97 8.09
CA ALA A 192 -19.49 -11.77 6.92
C ALA A 192 -20.70 -10.93 7.30
N LEU A 193 -21.27 -10.22 6.33
CA LEU A 193 -22.47 -9.42 6.47
C LEU A 193 -23.53 -9.91 5.48
N THR A 194 -24.80 -9.78 5.84
CA THR A 194 -25.89 -9.88 4.86
C THR A 194 -25.81 -8.71 3.89
N ASP A 195 -26.40 -8.83 2.72
CA ASP A 195 -26.41 -7.74 1.72
C ASP A 195 -27.04 -6.44 2.26
N GLU A 196 -28.05 -6.57 3.11
CA GLU A 196 -28.71 -5.42 3.74
C GLU A 196 -27.73 -4.69 4.68
N VAL A 197 -27.10 -5.42 5.58
CA VAL A 197 -26.12 -4.86 6.55
C VAL A 197 -24.88 -4.34 5.84
N LEU A 198 -24.43 -5.00 4.75
CA LEU A 198 -23.31 -4.51 3.94
C LEU A 198 -23.62 -3.15 3.32
N ARG A 199 -24.82 -2.97 2.73
CA ARG A 199 -25.23 -1.66 2.19
C ARG A 199 -25.26 -0.57 3.26
N GLU A 200 -25.72 -0.91 4.45
CA GLU A 200 -25.72 0.00 5.58
C GLU A 200 -24.31 0.36 6.02
N PHE A 201 -23.41 -0.64 6.12
CA PHE A 201 -22.01 -0.45 6.46
C PHE A 201 -21.27 0.40 5.42
N GLU A 202 -21.51 0.16 4.11
CA GLU A 202 -20.97 0.99 3.02
C GLU A 202 -21.37 2.45 3.17
N ARG A 203 -22.63 2.72 3.46
CA ARG A 203 -23.17 4.08 3.62
C ARG A 203 -22.49 4.83 4.78
N VAL A 204 -22.33 4.18 5.92
CA VAL A 204 -21.74 4.87 7.10
C VAL A 204 -20.22 5.00 6.99
N VAL A 205 -19.51 4.06 6.37
CA VAL A 205 -18.08 4.19 6.07
C VAL A 205 -17.85 5.30 5.05
N GLU A 206 -18.70 5.40 4.01
CA GLU A 206 -18.62 6.49 3.03
C GLU A 206 -18.85 7.86 3.67
N SER A 207 -19.76 7.97 4.62
CA SER A 207 -19.98 9.20 5.38
C SER A 207 -18.75 9.59 6.18
N GLY A 208 -18.08 8.63 6.83
CA GLY A 208 -16.82 8.83 7.53
C GLY A 208 -15.71 9.28 6.57
N ARG A 209 -15.58 8.58 5.44
CA ARG A 209 -14.59 8.92 4.41
C ARG A 209 -14.75 10.35 3.91
N ARG A 210 -15.96 10.78 3.58
CA ARG A 210 -16.24 12.15 3.14
C ARG A 210 -15.96 13.20 4.20
N ARG A 211 -16.13 12.86 5.46
CA ARG A 211 -15.84 13.77 6.57
C ARG A 211 -14.35 13.99 6.79
N PHE A 212 -13.57 12.93 6.79
CA PHE A 212 -12.15 12.94 7.17
C PHE A 212 -11.21 13.01 5.99
N LEU A 213 -11.48 12.28 4.92
CA LEU A 213 -10.64 12.19 3.74
C LEU A 213 -11.10 13.19 2.67
N ARG A 214 -10.38 14.30 2.55
CA ARG A 214 -10.64 15.33 1.53
C ARG A 214 -9.82 15.15 0.26
N HIS A 215 -9.12 14.04 0.14
CA HIS A 215 -8.32 13.70 -1.03
C HIS A 215 -9.17 12.97 -2.06
N GLU A 216 -9.10 13.43 -3.31
CA GLU A 216 -9.70 12.75 -4.45
C GLU A 216 -8.73 11.70 -4.99
N CYS A 217 -9.11 10.43 -4.91
CA CYS A 217 -8.33 9.32 -5.44
C CYS A 217 -8.72 9.08 -6.89
N ARG A 218 -7.77 9.19 -7.81
CA ARG A 218 -7.98 8.95 -9.24
C ARG A 218 -8.40 7.50 -9.52
N SER A 219 -7.80 6.55 -8.82
CA SER A 219 -8.14 5.14 -8.92
C SER A 219 -9.55 4.82 -8.41
N LEU A 220 -10.07 5.61 -7.47
CA LEU A 220 -11.45 5.46 -6.98
C LEU A 220 -12.47 5.82 -8.07
N GLU A 221 -12.25 6.87 -8.84
CA GLU A 221 -13.12 7.24 -9.95
C GLU A 221 -13.23 6.08 -10.97
N ILE A 222 -12.10 5.46 -11.29
CA ILE A 222 -12.05 4.31 -12.21
C ILE A 222 -12.80 3.11 -11.60
N LEU A 223 -12.59 2.83 -10.33
CA LEU A 223 -13.25 1.75 -9.62
C LEU A 223 -14.78 1.95 -9.59
N GLU A 224 -15.25 3.15 -9.29
CA GLU A 224 -16.67 3.48 -9.24
C GLU A 224 -17.34 3.32 -10.59
N VAL A 225 -16.69 3.71 -11.69
CA VAL A 225 -17.19 3.48 -13.05
C VAL A 225 -17.32 1.99 -13.35
N LEU A 226 -16.34 1.19 -12.94
CA LEU A 226 -16.28 -0.25 -13.22
C LEU A 226 -17.29 -1.06 -12.39
N THR A 227 -17.68 -0.56 -11.23
CA THR A 227 -18.60 -1.22 -10.29
C THR A 227 -20.01 -0.60 -10.27
N SER A 228 -20.29 0.38 -11.14
CA SER A 228 -21.60 1.01 -11.30
C SER A 228 -22.45 0.20 -12.30
N ASP A 229 -23.01 -0.91 -11.83
CA ASP A 229 -24.10 -1.64 -12.52
C ASP A 229 -25.45 -1.41 -11.83
#